data_f4a38e46a0469caddcf83caf3338062b
#
_entry.id   f4a38e46a0469caddcf83caf3338062b
#
_cell.length_a   1.000
_cell.length_b   1.000
_cell.length_c   1.000
_cell.angle_alpha   90.00
_cell.angle_beta   90.00
_cell.angle_gamma   90.00
#
_symmetry.space_group_name_H-M   'P 1'
#
loop_
_entity.id
_entity.type
_entity.pdbx_description
1 polymer ?
#
loop_
_entity_poly.entity_id
_entity_poly.type
_entity_poly.pdbx_seq_one_letter_code
_entity_poly.pdbx_strand_id
1 'polypeptide(L)'
;MSLTFAELCLQYDGAEKIPHEDLYACLVYFREDLVNEAKLGIDRLPTSKLGIEVRRRCKTDLFWLARYFTWCSNPFSDGGTKPLEENLIDEEYYKVVCDFFIKKDDSKRIQDQSEVKTHMLLWPRGGMKSSIDHVDTVQWVLNFPEIRILYLTAEASLAKGFVGEIKGHFYIKAEEPTWMNLFFPEFCIDEKKAGAANVFVCPVYAAKKTGRKEPTVIGSSVGKNKAGWRYEMIKADDAVSDVNSESSEQCETVSNKLYLAEKLLALGGFYIDYVGTRYADEDHYGRMLEQNVGDIVRTEGVGWELTQNKTTGIDILIGRAITIKPEVVQKLEREGRPVTYKEAGPEGCILLLPRVMPFKWCMEDLAKDEKSFEGQRNQNPRPRSHITFDKTLLLKCTVPYQQMPQYGAVTQVWDFAFSKKKGRDYSCGCSIMWAEEDEYTVVNDERKKTGNKITVGYVQEIVRDRFNHITLAQAVVNLAEKYRPFVVGVEDVGG
;
A
#
# COMPACT_ATOMS: atom_id res chain seq x y z
N MET A 1 -13.52 -16.85 -37.33
CA MET A 1 -12.96 -18.21 -37.06
C MET A 1 -11.73 -18.00 -36.20
N SER A 2 -11.64 -18.67 -35.07
CA SER A 2 -10.39 -18.60 -34.30
C SER A 2 -9.31 -19.43 -35.01
N LEU A 3 -8.12 -18.89 -35.11
CA LEU A 3 -6.97 -19.56 -35.72
C LEU A 3 -6.40 -20.59 -34.73
N THR A 4 -5.91 -21.70 -35.27
CA THR A 4 -5.12 -22.66 -34.49
C THR A 4 -3.80 -22.03 -34.04
N PHE A 5 -3.18 -22.58 -32.99
CA PHE A 5 -1.86 -22.11 -32.55
C PHE A 5 -0.79 -22.17 -33.65
N ALA A 6 -0.85 -23.20 -34.52
CA ALA A 6 0.06 -23.30 -35.65
C ALA A 6 -0.15 -22.20 -36.68
N GLU A 7 -1.40 -21.86 -37.00
CA GLU A 7 -1.74 -20.74 -37.90
C GLU A 7 -1.34 -19.39 -37.29
N LEU A 8 -1.53 -19.18 -35.99
CA LEU A 8 -1.04 -17.99 -35.30
C LEU A 8 0.50 -17.88 -35.36
N CYS A 9 1.23 -18.98 -35.14
CA CYS A 9 2.68 -18.98 -35.27
C CYS A 9 3.14 -18.58 -36.68
N LEU A 10 2.43 -19.01 -37.74
CA LEU A 10 2.72 -18.62 -39.11
C LEU A 10 2.37 -17.17 -39.38
N GLN A 11 1.21 -16.72 -38.88
CA GLN A 11 0.75 -15.33 -39.07
C GLN A 11 1.69 -14.31 -38.43
N TYR A 12 2.22 -14.59 -37.24
CA TYR A 12 3.06 -13.68 -36.46
C TYR A 12 4.56 -13.98 -36.56
N ASP A 13 4.97 -14.94 -37.39
CA ASP A 13 6.38 -15.31 -37.55
C ASP A 13 7.09 -15.65 -36.23
N GLY A 14 6.43 -16.45 -35.42
CA GLY A 14 6.93 -16.98 -34.15
C GLY A 14 5.91 -16.94 -33.01
N ALA A 15 5.99 -17.90 -32.11
CA ALA A 15 5.06 -18.04 -31.00
C ALA A 15 5.16 -16.85 -30.01
N GLU A 16 6.38 -16.34 -29.81
CA GLU A 16 6.66 -15.22 -28.89
C GLU A 16 6.07 -13.89 -29.37
N LYS A 17 5.78 -13.74 -30.67
CA LYS A 17 5.23 -12.54 -31.27
C LYS A 17 3.69 -12.52 -31.30
N ILE A 18 3.03 -13.64 -30.97
CA ILE A 18 1.57 -13.71 -30.91
C ILE A 18 1.06 -12.73 -29.84
N PRO A 19 0.13 -11.80 -30.15
CA PRO A 19 -0.47 -10.94 -29.16
C PRO A 19 -1.17 -11.75 -28.03
N HIS A 20 -1.21 -11.17 -26.83
CA HIS A 20 -1.83 -11.82 -25.68
C HIS A 20 -3.30 -12.22 -25.93
N GLU A 21 -4.06 -11.32 -26.52
CA GLU A 21 -5.49 -11.53 -26.80
C GLU A 21 -5.72 -12.67 -27.82
N ASP A 22 -4.90 -12.72 -28.85
CA ASP A 22 -5.02 -13.77 -29.90
C ASP A 22 -4.66 -15.16 -29.35
N LEU A 23 -3.60 -15.25 -28.54
CA LEU A 23 -3.27 -16.50 -27.86
C LEU A 23 -4.36 -16.93 -26.90
N TYR A 24 -4.92 -15.99 -26.12
CA TYR A 24 -6.02 -16.27 -25.21
C TYR A 24 -7.29 -16.69 -25.95
N ALA A 25 -7.65 -16.02 -27.05
CA ALA A 25 -8.78 -16.40 -27.88
C ALA A 25 -8.62 -17.83 -28.45
N CYS A 26 -7.40 -18.19 -28.85
CA CYS A 26 -7.07 -19.57 -29.27
C CYS A 26 -7.29 -20.57 -28.11
N LEU A 27 -6.80 -20.27 -26.91
CA LEU A 27 -6.98 -21.14 -25.74
C LEU A 27 -8.47 -21.34 -25.40
N VAL A 28 -9.25 -20.26 -25.40
CA VAL A 28 -10.69 -20.31 -25.10
C VAL A 28 -11.43 -21.12 -26.17
N TYR A 29 -11.12 -20.91 -27.44
CA TYR A 29 -11.79 -21.61 -28.54
C TYR A 29 -11.55 -23.13 -28.49
N PHE A 30 -10.33 -23.57 -28.18
CA PHE A 30 -9.98 -25.00 -28.12
C PHE A 30 -10.09 -25.59 -26.69
N ARG A 31 -10.72 -24.87 -25.73
CA ARG A 31 -10.78 -25.31 -24.34
C ARG A 31 -11.33 -26.70 -24.13
N GLU A 32 -12.43 -27.03 -24.79
CA GLU A 32 -13.07 -28.34 -24.67
C GLU A 32 -12.15 -29.47 -25.15
N ASP A 33 -11.45 -29.27 -26.28
CA ASP A 33 -10.49 -30.26 -26.81
C ASP A 33 -9.32 -30.45 -25.84
N LEU A 34 -8.76 -29.36 -25.29
CA LEU A 34 -7.69 -29.39 -24.31
C LEU A 34 -8.09 -30.10 -23.02
N VAL A 35 -9.31 -29.87 -22.52
CA VAL A 35 -9.87 -30.55 -21.35
C VAL A 35 -10.09 -32.04 -21.63
N ASN A 36 -10.59 -32.39 -22.80
CA ASN A 36 -10.82 -33.76 -23.17
C ASN A 36 -9.49 -34.54 -23.33
N GLU A 37 -8.46 -33.95 -23.95
CA GLU A 37 -7.11 -34.53 -24.01
C GLU A 37 -6.53 -34.77 -22.62
N ALA A 38 -6.67 -33.81 -21.68
CA ALA A 38 -6.20 -33.98 -20.31
C ALA A 38 -6.95 -35.12 -19.57
N LYS A 39 -8.27 -35.22 -19.76
CA LYS A 39 -9.09 -36.33 -19.18
C LYS A 39 -8.72 -37.71 -19.70
N LEU A 40 -8.24 -37.80 -20.93
CA LEU A 40 -7.75 -39.05 -21.52
C LEU A 40 -6.34 -39.44 -21.04
N GLY A 41 -5.75 -38.67 -20.10
CA GLY A 41 -4.42 -38.95 -19.57
C GLY A 41 -3.30 -38.70 -20.57
N ILE A 42 -3.58 -37.91 -21.61
CA ILE A 42 -2.57 -37.47 -22.56
C ILE A 42 -1.77 -36.33 -21.95
N ASP A 43 -0.81 -36.63 -21.09
CA ASP A 43 0.09 -35.69 -20.40
C ASP A 43 1.05 -34.94 -21.37
N ARG A 44 0.64 -34.70 -22.61
CA ARG A 44 1.47 -34.03 -23.62
C ARG A 44 1.27 -32.53 -23.70
N LEU A 45 0.16 -32.00 -23.14
CA LEU A 45 -0.15 -30.58 -23.27
C LEU A 45 0.96 -29.67 -22.69
N PRO A 46 1.49 -29.89 -21.47
CA PRO A 46 2.57 -29.07 -20.92
C PRO A 46 3.84 -29.08 -21.76
N THR A 47 4.11 -30.11 -22.52
CA THR A 47 5.30 -30.31 -23.36
C THR A 47 5.07 -30.01 -24.85
N SER A 48 3.83 -29.72 -25.25
CA SER A 48 3.50 -29.28 -26.60
C SER A 48 4.06 -27.90 -26.88
N LYS A 49 4.17 -27.50 -28.16
CA LYS A 49 4.60 -26.14 -28.55
C LYS A 49 3.72 -25.05 -27.91
N LEU A 50 2.40 -25.26 -27.88
CA LEU A 50 1.45 -24.37 -27.22
C LEU A 50 1.72 -24.33 -25.71
N GLY A 51 1.85 -25.51 -25.09
CA GLY A 51 2.12 -25.59 -23.63
C GLY A 51 3.41 -24.91 -23.22
N ILE A 52 4.48 -25.09 -23.98
CA ILE A 52 5.77 -24.43 -23.74
C ILE A 52 5.61 -22.91 -23.79
N GLU A 53 4.92 -22.37 -24.81
CA GLU A 53 4.71 -20.91 -24.92
C GLU A 53 3.82 -20.36 -23.79
N VAL A 54 2.71 -21.01 -23.47
CA VAL A 54 1.83 -20.60 -22.36
C VAL A 54 2.60 -20.60 -21.04
N ARG A 55 3.35 -21.68 -20.75
CA ARG A 55 4.16 -21.80 -19.54
C ARG A 55 5.25 -20.72 -19.48
N ARG A 56 5.91 -20.41 -20.60
CA ARG A 56 6.89 -19.34 -20.70
C ARG A 56 6.25 -18.00 -20.31
N ARG A 57 5.10 -17.64 -20.91
CA ARG A 57 4.39 -16.39 -20.60
C ARG A 57 3.98 -16.31 -19.13
N CYS A 58 3.39 -17.38 -18.60
CA CYS A 58 3.04 -17.42 -17.17
C CYS A 58 4.24 -17.17 -16.26
N LYS A 59 5.41 -17.65 -16.62
CA LYS A 59 6.64 -17.49 -15.84
C LYS A 59 7.29 -16.12 -15.99
N THR A 60 7.19 -15.46 -17.16
CA THR A 60 7.96 -14.25 -17.48
C THR A 60 7.12 -12.99 -17.55
N ASP A 61 5.80 -13.09 -17.67
CA ASP A 61 4.89 -11.97 -17.84
C ASP A 61 3.78 -12.01 -16.78
N LEU A 62 3.90 -11.15 -15.78
CA LEU A 62 2.93 -11.09 -14.67
C LEU A 62 1.56 -10.59 -15.16
N PHE A 63 1.53 -9.65 -16.13
CA PHE A 63 0.28 -9.14 -16.67
C PHE A 63 -0.49 -10.25 -17.44
N TRP A 64 0.21 -11.05 -18.25
CA TRP A 64 -0.38 -12.23 -18.89
C TRP A 64 -0.96 -13.18 -17.84
N LEU A 65 -0.18 -13.52 -16.82
CA LEU A 65 -0.60 -14.44 -15.75
C LEU A 65 -1.84 -13.92 -15.04
N ALA A 66 -1.86 -12.62 -14.67
CA ALA A 66 -2.95 -12.01 -13.90
C ALA A 66 -4.25 -11.84 -14.71
N ARG A 67 -4.15 -11.36 -15.95
CA ARG A 67 -5.30 -11.04 -16.76
C ARG A 67 -5.90 -12.25 -17.47
N TYR A 68 -5.06 -13.05 -18.10
CA TYR A 68 -5.50 -14.06 -19.04
C TYR A 68 -5.49 -15.48 -18.47
N PHE A 69 -4.58 -15.77 -17.57
CA PHE A 69 -4.39 -17.14 -17.09
C PHE A 69 -5.07 -17.41 -15.74
N THR A 70 -4.86 -16.57 -14.74
CA THR A 70 -5.47 -16.74 -13.41
C THR A 70 -6.75 -15.94 -13.20
N TRP A 71 -7.02 -14.96 -14.06
CA TRP A 71 -8.17 -14.08 -13.91
C TRP A 71 -8.25 -13.46 -12.51
N CYS A 72 -7.19 -12.80 -12.07
CA CYS A 72 -7.06 -12.34 -10.68
C CYS A 72 -8.15 -11.35 -10.22
N SER A 73 -8.91 -10.75 -11.13
CA SER A 73 -10.11 -9.98 -10.80
C SER A 73 -11.31 -10.86 -10.39
N ASN A 74 -11.22 -12.18 -10.63
CA ASN A 74 -12.16 -13.17 -10.14
C ASN A 74 -11.39 -14.47 -9.85
N PRO A 75 -10.76 -14.61 -8.66
CA PRO A 75 -9.84 -15.70 -8.34
C PRO A 75 -10.45 -17.09 -8.38
N PHE A 76 -11.78 -17.20 -8.43
CA PHE A 76 -12.49 -18.48 -8.50
C PHE A 76 -12.93 -18.88 -9.91
N SER A 77 -12.71 -18.03 -10.90
CA SER A 77 -13.00 -18.34 -12.29
C SER A 77 -11.72 -18.32 -13.10
N ASP A 78 -10.94 -19.39 -13.02
CA ASP A 78 -9.80 -19.55 -13.91
C ASP A 78 -10.30 -19.66 -15.35
N GLY A 79 -10.11 -18.62 -16.07
CA GLY A 79 -10.19 -18.43 -17.50
C GLY A 79 -11.04 -19.33 -18.37
N GLY A 80 -11.81 -18.78 -19.22
CA GLY A 80 -12.34 -19.46 -20.37
C GLY A 80 -13.86 -19.54 -20.50
N THR A 81 -14.64 -19.12 -19.51
CA THR A 81 -16.10 -19.11 -19.62
C THR A 81 -16.74 -17.72 -19.58
N LYS A 82 -15.98 -16.69 -19.13
CA LYS A 82 -16.48 -15.33 -19.06
C LYS A 82 -15.86 -14.42 -20.13
N PRO A 83 -16.61 -13.45 -20.64
CA PRO A 83 -16.07 -12.45 -21.57
C PRO A 83 -14.88 -11.70 -20.96
N LEU A 84 -13.82 -11.49 -21.74
CA LEU A 84 -12.61 -10.77 -21.29
C LEU A 84 -12.92 -9.34 -20.86
N GLU A 85 -13.98 -8.75 -21.38
CA GLU A 85 -14.46 -7.40 -21.02
C GLU A 85 -14.91 -7.31 -19.55
N GLU A 86 -15.29 -8.43 -18.92
CA GLU A 86 -15.62 -8.47 -17.49
C GLU A 86 -14.38 -8.45 -16.59
N ASN A 87 -13.19 -8.72 -17.13
CA ASN A 87 -11.95 -8.63 -16.38
C ASN A 87 -11.57 -7.18 -16.13
N LEU A 88 -11.39 -6.81 -14.86
CA LEU A 88 -11.05 -5.45 -14.45
C LEU A 88 -9.56 -5.12 -14.59
N ILE A 89 -8.72 -6.12 -14.88
CA ILE A 89 -7.28 -5.93 -15.06
C ILE A 89 -7.02 -5.47 -16.51
N ASP A 90 -7.06 -4.16 -16.73
CA ASP A 90 -6.79 -3.55 -18.03
C ASP A 90 -5.31 -3.26 -18.22
N GLU A 91 -4.81 -3.35 -19.47
CA GLU A 91 -3.41 -3.09 -19.78
C GLU A 91 -3.01 -1.65 -19.47
N GLU A 92 -3.89 -0.69 -19.82
CA GLU A 92 -3.67 0.73 -19.62
C GLU A 92 -3.36 1.10 -18.14
N TYR A 93 -4.03 0.43 -17.18
CA TYR A 93 -3.97 0.81 -15.77
C TYR A 93 -3.19 -0.16 -14.90
N TYR A 94 -3.14 -1.43 -15.26
CA TYR A 94 -2.55 -2.46 -14.39
C TYR A 94 -1.22 -3.01 -14.89
N LYS A 95 -0.86 -2.75 -16.14
CA LYS A 95 0.45 -3.18 -16.64
C LYS A 95 1.59 -2.55 -15.85
N VAL A 96 1.46 -1.28 -15.45
CA VAL A 96 2.46 -0.60 -14.61
C VAL A 96 2.64 -1.29 -13.26
N VAL A 97 1.56 -1.78 -12.65
CA VAL A 97 1.61 -2.53 -11.37
C VAL A 97 2.30 -3.87 -11.59
N CYS A 98 1.97 -4.58 -12.66
CA CYS A 98 2.59 -5.86 -12.99
C CYS A 98 4.09 -5.70 -13.35
N ASP A 99 4.44 -4.65 -14.08
CA ASP A 99 5.83 -4.36 -14.46
C ASP A 99 6.68 -3.83 -13.28
N PHE A 100 6.03 -3.33 -12.22
CA PHE A 100 6.68 -2.87 -11.00
C PHE A 100 7.24 -4.03 -10.17
N PHE A 101 6.57 -5.19 -10.15
CA PHE A 101 7.08 -6.38 -9.49
C PHE A 101 8.30 -6.96 -10.21
N ILE A 102 9.15 -7.66 -9.46
CA ILE A 102 10.37 -8.28 -9.98
C ILE A 102 10.05 -9.22 -11.15
N LYS A 103 10.69 -9.02 -12.27
CA LYS A 103 10.66 -9.97 -13.40
C LYS A 103 11.47 -11.22 -13.05
N LYS A 104 10.85 -12.39 -13.15
CA LYS A 104 11.46 -13.67 -12.79
C LYS A 104 12.16 -14.27 -14.00
N ASP A 105 13.33 -14.85 -13.75
CA ASP A 105 14.15 -15.58 -14.72
C ASP A 105 14.67 -16.85 -14.03
N ASP A 106 14.10 -18.01 -14.38
CA ASP A 106 14.45 -19.29 -13.74
C ASP A 106 15.82 -19.83 -14.16
N SER A 107 16.51 -19.17 -15.07
CA SER A 107 17.92 -19.42 -15.39
C SER A 107 18.89 -18.81 -14.37
N LYS A 108 18.43 -17.87 -13.55
CA LYS A 108 19.19 -17.20 -12.49
C LYS A 108 18.81 -17.72 -11.12
N ARG A 109 19.70 -17.51 -10.13
CA ARG A 109 19.35 -17.82 -8.74
C ARG A 109 18.32 -16.83 -8.20
N ILE A 110 17.55 -17.22 -7.17
CA ILE A 110 16.53 -16.38 -6.53
C ILE A 110 17.10 -15.01 -6.13
N GLN A 111 18.29 -14.95 -5.52
CA GLN A 111 18.90 -13.72 -5.05
C GLN A 111 19.41 -12.78 -6.16
N ASP A 112 19.51 -13.27 -7.39
CA ASP A 112 20.05 -12.53 -8.55
C ASP A 112 18.96 -12.02 -9.51
N GLN A 113 17.69 -12.06 -9.10
CA GLN A 113 16.56 -11.64 -9.93
C GLN A 113 16.48 -10.12 -10.11
N SER A 114 16.87 -9.36 -9.09
CA SER A 114 16.87 -7.89 -9.11
C SER A 114 17.99 -7.33 -8.22
N GLU A 115 18.52 -6.17 -8.60
CA GLU A 115 19.40 -5.36 -7.74
C GLU A 115 18.59 -4.65 -6.66
N VAL A 116 17.39 -4.19 -6.99
CA VAL A 116 16.44 -3.61 -6.04
C VAL A 116 15.88 -4.73 -5.15
N LYS A 117 15.99 -4.54 -3.84
CA LYS A 117 15.63 -5.57 -2.85
C LYS A 117 14.30 -5.29 -2.15
N THR A 118 13.84 -4.05 -2.17
CA THR A 118 12.60 -3.65 -1.52
C THR A 118 11.71 -2.87 -2.49
N HIS A 119 10.47 -3.29 -2.60
CA HIS A 119 9.44 -2.62 -3.38
C HIS A 119 8.31 -2.18 -2.46
N MET A 120 7.76 -0.99 -2.68
CA MET A 120 6.59 -0.51 -1.97
C MET A 120 5.52 -0.06 -2.98
N LEU A 121 4.42 -0.79 -3.01
CA LEU A 121 3.24 -0.50 -3.82
C LEU A 121 2.15 0.10 -2.94
N LEU A 122 1.87 1.39 -3.10
CA LEU A 122 0.74 2.07 -2.50
C LEU A 122 -0.31 2.34 -3.58
N TRP A 123 -1.42 1.61 -3.52
CA TRP A 123 -2.44 1.62 -4.56
C TRP A 123 -3.82 1.77 -3.96
N PRO A 124 -4.78 2.40 -4.65
CA PRO A 124 -6.11 2.63 -4.10
C PRO A 124 -6.75 1.37 -3.55
N ARG A 125 -7.39 1.46 -2.39
CA ARG A 125 -8.18 0.36 -1.83
C ARG A 125 -9.26 -0.06 -2.82
N GLY A 126 -9.42 -1.36 -3.07
CA GLY A 126 -10.29 -1.89 -4.11
C GLY A 126 -9.69 -1.84 -5.53
N GLY A 127 -8.44 -1.38 -5.69
CA GLY A 127 -7.70 -1.34 -6.96
C GLY A 127 -6.90 -2.60 -7.26
N MET A 128 -7.33 -3.78 -6.83
CA MET A 128 -6.78 -5.11 -7.15
C MET A 128 -5.30 -5.34 -6.79
N LYS A 129 -4.68 -4.47 -5.95
CA LYS A 129 -3.27 -4.60 -5.57
C LYS A 129 -2.92 -5.96 -4.96
N SER A 130 -3.73 -6.40 -3.97
CA SER A 130 -3.53 -7.68 -3.28
C SER A 130 -3.73 -8.86 -4.24
N SER A 131 -4.72 -8.80 -5.13
CA SER A 131 -4.95 -9.84 -6.13
C SER A 131 -3.74 -10.01 -7.07
N ILE A 132 -3.13 -8.90 -7.50
CA ILE A 132 -1.90 -8.94 -8.33
C ILE A 132 -0.72 -9.47 -7.50
N ASP A 133 -0.60 -9.07 -6.23
CA ASP A 133 0.46 -9.56 -5.33
C ASP A 133 0.35 -11.08 -5.07
N HIS A 134 -0.89 -11.60 -4.97
CA HIS A 134 -1.13 -13.05 -4.87
C HIS A 134 -0.67 -13.77 -6.15
N VAL A 135 -1.00 -13.22 -7.32
CA VAL A 135 -0.57 -13.80 -8.61
C VAL A 135 0.94 -13.65 -8.81
N ASP A 136 1.55 -12.58 -8.33
CA ASP A 136 3.01 -12.46 -8.29
C ASP A 136 3.64 -13.55 -7.42
N THR A 137 3.00 -13.89 -6.30
CA THR A 137 3.42 -15.03 -5.45
C THR A 137 3.29 -16.35 -6.19
N VAL A 138 2.18 -16.55 -6.95
CA VAL A 138 2.03 -17.73 -7.83
C VAL A 138 3.17 -17.78 -8.86
N GLN A 139 3.51 -16.63 -9.48
CA GLN A 139 4.59 -16.57 -10.46
C GLN A 139 5.97 -16.91 -9.85
N TRP A 140 6.24 -16.46 -8.61
CA TRP A 140 7.43 -16.89 -7.88
C TRP A 140 7.50 -18.40 -7.69
N VAL A 141 6.39 -19.02 -7.29
CA VAL A 141 6.32 -20.49 -7.10
C VAL A 141 6.51 -21.24 -8.41
N LEU A 142 5.93 -20.76 -9.53
CA LEU A 142 6.10 -21.38 -10.85
C LEU A 142 7.55 -21.34 -11.35
N ASN A 143 8.32 -20.31 -11.00
CA ASN A 143 9.73 -20.19 -11.36
C ASN A 143 10.65 -20.90 -10.37
N PHE A 144 10.34 -20.82 -9.07
CA PHE A 144 11.19 -21.31 -7.97
C PHE A 144 10.36 -22.12 -6.97
N PRO A 145 10.05 -23.38 -7.27
CA PRO A 145 9.20 -24.21 -6.40
C PRO A 145 9.75 -24.36 -4.96
N GLU A 146 11.06 -24.18 -4.77
CA GLU A 146 11.75 -24.23 -3.48
C GLU A 146 11.78 -22.91 -2.71
N ILE A 147 11.28 -21.81 -3.26
CA ILE A 147 11.25 -20.50 -2.59
C ILE A 147 10.52 -20.58 -1.24
N ARG A 148 10.95 -19.77 -0.26
CA ARG A 148 10.31 -19.61 1.04
C ARG A 148 9.79 -18.18 1.14
N ILE A 149 8.46 -18.04 1.14
CA ILE A 149 7.77 -16.75 1.19
C ILE A 149 7.05 -16.63 2.53
N LEU A 150 7.36 -15.57 3.28
CA LEU A 150 6.58 -15.15 4.43
C LEU A 150 5.58 -14.09 4.01
N TYR A 151 4.30 -14.39 4.14
CA TYR A 151 3.20 -13.46 3.85
C TYR A 151 2.71 -12.83 5.15
N LEU A 152 2.85 -11.51 5.30
CA LEU A 152 2.51 -10.75 6.50
C LEU A 152 1.33 -9.83 6.25
N THR A 153 0.37 -9.85 7.17
CA THR A 153 -0.79 -8.97 7.17
C THR A 153 -1.01 -8.37 8.55
N ALA A 154 -1.91 -7.39 8.69
CA ALA A 154 -2.28 -6.85 9.99
C ALA A 154 -2.87 -7.94 10.90
N GLU A 155 -3.70 -8.84 10.35
CA GLU A 155 -4.43 -9.88 11.09
C GLU A 155 -4.15 -11.29 10.55
N ALA A 156 -4.14 -12.28 11.46
CA ALA A 156 -3.92 -13.68 11.08
C ALA A 156 -5.05 -14.29 10.23
N SER A 157 -6.28 -13.81 10.39
CA SER A 157 -7.44 -14.18 9.57
C SER A 157 -7.23 -13.79 8.11
N LEU A 158 -6.76 -12.57 7.86
CA LEU A 158 -6.45 -12.04 6.55
C LEU A 158 -5.31 -12.84 5.90
N ALA A 159 -4.24 -13.12 6.64
CA ALA A 159 -3.14 -13.97 6.15
C ALA A 159 -3.60 -15.37 5.71
N LYS A 160 -4.55 -15.96 6.44
CA LYS A 160 -5.15 -17.25 6.04
C LYS A 160 -5.95 -17.14 4.74
N GLY A 161 -6.73 -16.05 4.58
CA GLY A 161 -7.48 -15.77 3.37
C GLY A 161 -6.54 -15.66 2.17
N PHE A 162 -5.51 -14.83 2.26
CA PHE A 162 -4.55 -14.59 1.19
C PHE A 162 -3.77 -15.85 0.76
N VAL A 163 -3.24 -16.61 1.74
CA VAL A 163 -2.60 -17.90 1.42
C VAL A 163 -3.63 -18.89 0.85
N GLY A 164 -4.89 -18.83 1.29
CA GLY A 164 -5.98 -19.60 0.72
C GLY A 164 -6.23 -19.31 -0.75
N GLU A 165 -6.25 -18.04 -1.15
CA GLU A 165 -6.37 -17.61 -2.55
C GLU A 165 -5.19 -18.08 -3.39
N ILE A 166 -3.96 -17.90 -2.91
CA ILE A 166 -2.74 -18.41 -3.59
C ILE A 166 -2.82 -19.92 -3.80
N LYS A 167 -3.22 -20.70 -2.78
CA LYS A 167 -3.42 -22.15 -2.86
C LYS A 167 -4.52 -22.53 -3.85
N GLY A 168 -5.58 -21.73 -3.90
CA GLY A 168 -6.73 -21.94 -4.76
C GLY A 168 -6.35 -22.11 -6.23
N HIS A 169 -5.33 -21.38 -6.69
CA HIS A 169 -4.80 -21.51 -8.05
C HIS A 169 -4.18 -22.89 -8.32
N PHE A 170 -3.71 -23.59 -7.30
CA PHE A 170 -3.05 -24.89 -7.42
C PHE A 170 -3.97 -26.08 -7.07
N TYR A 171 -5.26 -25.84 -6.78
CA TYR A 171 -6.18 -26.95 -6.50
C TYR A 171 -6.56 -27.71 -7.77
N ILE A 172 -6.57 -29.04 -7.67
CA ILE A 172 -7.07 -29.90 -8.73
C ILE A 172 -8.60 -29.80 -8.80
N LYS A 173 -9.12 -29.38 -9.94
CA LYS A 173 -10.55 -29.32 -10.26
C LYS A 173 -10.87 -30.42 -11.26
N ALA A 174 -11.27 -31.59 -10.76
CA ALA A 174 -11.45 -32.80 -11.61
C ALA A 174 -12.59 -32.66 -12.62
N GLU A 175 -13.70 -31.99 -12.22
CA GLU A 175 -14.87 -31.83 -13.10
C GLU A 175 -14.67 -30.73 -14.14
N GLU A 176 -14.06 -29.63 -13.71
CA GLU A 176 -13.79 -28.45 -14.54
C GLU A 176 -12.33 -28.00 -14.35
N PRO A 177 -11.37 -28.63 -15.05
CA PRO A 177 -9.95 -28.32 -14.92
C PRO A 177 -9.66 -26.83 -15.24
N THR A 178 -8.88 -26.18 -14.38
CA THR A 178 -8.39 -24.83 -14.59
C THR A 178 -7.23 -24.81 -15.58
N TRP A 179 -6.87 -23.63 -16.09
CA TRP A 179 -5.66 -23.50 -16.90
C TRP A 179 -4.40 -23.99 -16.15
N MET A 180 -4.35 -23.75 -14.82
CA MET A 180 -3.27 -24.27 -13.98
C MET A 180 -3.21 -25.81 -14.01
N ASN A 181 -4.37 -26.48 -13.92
CA ASN A 181 -4.42 -27.93 -13.98
C ASN A 181 -3.97 -28.49 -15.35
N LEU A 182 -4.27 -27.78 -16.43
CA LEU A 182 -3.93 -28.20 -17.79
C LEU A 182 -2.46 -27.98 -18.12
N PHE A 183 -1.91 -26.81 -17.75
CA PHE A 183 -0.55 -26.41 -18.17
C PHE A 183 0.54 -26.64 -17.11
N PHE A 184 0.16 -26.76 -15.82
CA PHE A 184 1.09 -26.95 -14.69
C PHE A 184 0.61 -28.06 -13.74
N PRO A 185 0.23 -29.24 -14.23
CA PRO A 185 -0.35 -30.29 -13.39
C PRO A 185 0.59 -30.74 -12.26
N GLU A 186 1.90 -30.66 -12.45
CA GLU A 186 2.90 -31.03 -11.45
C GLU A 186 2.92 -30.08 -10.23
N PHE A 187 2.38 -28.86 -10.36
CA PHE A 187 2.24 -27.90 -9.25
C PHE A 187 0.92 -28.06 -8.50
N CYS A 188 -0.02 -28.84 -9.05
CA CYS A 188 -1.37 -28.91 -8.51
C CYS A 188 -1.49 -29.96 -7.41
N ILE A 189 -2.39 -29.71 -6.45
CA ILE A 189 -2.61 -30.54 -5.27
C ILE A 189 -4.10 -30.76 -5.03
N ASP A 190 -4.46 -31.95 -4.55
CA ASP A 190 -5.80 -32.22 -4.03
C ASP A 190 -6.07 -31.31 -2.83
N GLU A 191 -7.18 -30.57 -2.86
CA GLU A 191 -7.58 -29.64 -1.80
C GLU A 191 -7.59 -30.31 -0.42
N LYS A 192 -8.04 -31.57 -0.33
CA LYS A 192 -8.07 -32.37 0.92
C LYS A 192 -6.67 -32.64 1.49
N LYS A 193 -5.63 -32.57 0.65
CA LYS A 193 -4.23 -32.79 1.04
C LYS A 193 -3.45 -31.50 1.24
N ALA A 194 -4.08 -30.33 1.05
CA ALA A 194 -3.41 -29.03 1.04
C ALA A 194 -2.93 -28.53 2.41
N GLY A 195 -3.19 -29.26 3.50
CA GLY A 195 -2.70 -28.93 4.84
C GLY A 195 -3.36 -27.69 5.47
N ALA A 196 -2.66 -27.03 6.41
CA ALA A 196 -3.18 -25.90 7.16
C ALA A 196 -3.53 -24.71 6.25
N ALA A 197 -4.57 -23.93 6.63
CA ALA A 197 -5.11 -22.85 5.80
C ALA A 197 -4.08 -21.75 5.50
N ASN A 198 -3.15 -21.49 6.42
CA ASN A 198 -2.12 -20.46 6.27
C ASN A 198 -0.77 -21.00 5.78
N VAL A 199 -0.74 -22.23 5.23
CA VAL A 199 0.51 -22.87 4.79
C VAL A 199 0.30 -23.47 3.41
N PHE A 200 1.25 -23.24 2.50
CA PHE A 200 1.33 -23.91 1.21
C PHE A 200 2.71 -24.51 1.01
N VAL A 201 2.74 -25.78 0.65
CA VAL A 201 3.95 -26.51 0.24
C VAL A 201 3.77 -26.91 -1.22
N CYS A 202 4.59 -26.38 -2.10
CA CYS A 202 4.54 -26.70 -3.51
C CYS A 202 4.80 -28.19 -3.74
N PRO A 203 3.92 -28.93 -4.47
CA PRO A 203 4.10 -30.35 -4.73
C PRO A 203 5.42 -30.71 -5.41
N VAL A 204 5.87 -29.90 -6.36
CA VAL A 204 7.18 -30.06 -7.04
C VAL A 204 8.33 -30.04 -6.04
N TYR A 205 8.26 -29.14 -5.05
CA TYR A 205 9.26 -29.07 -3.99
C TYR A 205 9.12 -30.25 -3.01
N ALA A 206 7.89 -30.56 -2.57
CA ALA A 206 7.64 -31.66 -1.64
C ALA A 206 8.17 -33.01 -2.15
N ALA A 207 8.10 -33.24 -3.45
CA ALA A 207 8.61 -34.45 -4.09
C ALA A 207 10.14 -34.63 -3.93
N LYS A 208 10.89 -33.53 -3.74
CA LYS A 208 12.35 -33.57 -3.56
C LYS A 208 12.79 -34.10 -2.18
N LYS A 209 11.90 -34.21 -1.20
CA LYS A 209 12.11 -34.71 0.18
C LYS A 209 13.36 -34.14 0.87
N THR A 210 13.58 -32.84 0.79
CA THR A 210 14.80 -32.17 1.29
C THR A 210 14.91 -32.10 2.80
N GLY A 211 13.86 -32.45 3.56
CA GLY A 211 13.82 -32.35 5.03
C GLY A 211 13.76 -30.93 5.59
N ARG A 212 13.60 -29.91 4.74
CA ARG A 212 13.43 -28.51 5.13
C ARG A 212 12.15 -28.32 5.94
N LYS A 213 12.21 -27.45 6.97
CA LYS A 213 11.08 -27.18 7.87
C LYS A 213 10.12 -26.13 7.32
N GLU A 214 10.64 -25.15 6.60
CA GLU A 214 9.88 -24.04 6.06
C GLU A 214 9.07 -24.46 4.84
N PRO A 215 7.79 -24.08 4.79
CA PRO A 215 6.94 -24.29 3.60
C PRO A 215 7.32 -23.34 2.46
N THR A 216 6.70 -23.51 1.31
CA THR A 216 6.84 -22.60 0.16
C THR A 216 6.24 -21.23 0.47
N VAL A 217 5.01 -21.18 1.01
CA VAL A 217 4.36 -19.95 1.46
C VAL A 217 3.78 -20.16 2.85
N ILE A 218 3.98 -19.22 3.75
CA ILE A 218 3.32 -19.19 5.05
C ILE A 218 2.77 -17.80 5.36
N GLY A 219 1.49 -17.75 5.77
CA GLY A 219 0.84 -16.53 6.24
C GLY A 219 0.93 -16.36 7.75
N SER A 220 1.22 -15.13 8.19
CA SER A 220 1.28 -14.74 9.60
C SER A 220 0.83 -13.29 9.76
N SER A 221 0.44 -12.90 10.98
CA SER A 221 0.23 -11.50 11.31
C SER A 221 1.52 -10.85 11.79
N VAL A 222 1.59 -9.52 11.60
CA VAL A 222 2.70 -8.69 12.04
C VAL A 222 2.99 -8.93 13.53
N GLY A 223 4.23 -9.31 13.85
CA GLY A 223 4.70 -9.59 15.21
C GLY A 223 4.45 -11.01 15.73
N LYS A 224 3.88 -11.92 14.91
CA LYS A 224 3.71 -13.34 15.25
C LYS A 224 4.59 -14.27 14.40
N ASN A 225 5.79 -13.82 14.06
CA ASN A 225 6.71 -14.55 13.20
C ASN A 225 7.41 -15.69 13.96
N LYS A 226 7.70 -16.79 13.26
CA LYS A 226 8.44 -17.92 13.83
C LYS A 226 9.94 -17.63 13.86
N ALA A 227 10.48 -17.38 15.04
CA ALA A 227 11.93 -17.26 15.23
C ALA A 227 12.65 -18.54 14.74
N GLY A 228 13.81 -18.36 14.09
CA GLY A 228 14.63 -19.46 13.58
C GLY A 228 14.29 -19.95 12.18
N TRP A 229 13.21 -19.46 11.58
CA TRP A 229 12.91 -19.69 10.16
C TRP A 229 13.60 -18.63 9.29
N ARG A 230 13.89 -18.97 8.05
CA ARG A 230 14.52 -18.05 7.07
C ARG A 230 13.73 -18.09 5.77
N TYR A 231 13.59 -16.92 5.15
CA TYR A 231 12.80 -16.72 3.95
C TYR A 231 13.64 -16.05 2.86
N GLU A 232 13.39 -16.36 1.62
CA GLU A 232 13.91 -15.64 0.45
C GLU A 232 13.10 -14.40 0.15
N MET A 233 11.82 -14.37 0.57
CA MET A 233 10.94 -13.26 0.30
C MET A 233 9.99 -12.99 1.46
N ILE A 234 9.75 -11.73 1.74
CA ILE A 234 8.68 -11.27 2.63
C ILE A 234 7.71 -10.43 1.79
N LYS A 235 6.44 -10.76 1.85
CA LYS A 235 5.34 -9.97 1.29
C LYS A 235 4.50 -9.44 2.43
N ALA A 236 4.49 -8.12 2.60
CA ALA A 236 3.73 -7.42 3.64
C ALA A 236 2.54 -6.72 2.97
N ASP A 237 1.42 -7.44 2.82
CA ASP A 237 0.22 -6.92 2.19
C ASP A 237 -0.84 -6.58 3.25
N ASP A 238 -1.34 -5.34 3.18
CA ASP A 238 -2.24 -4.76 4.19
C ASP A 238 -1.74 -4.99 5.64
N ALA A 239 -0.42 -4.84 5.85
CA ALA A 239 0.21 -4.98 7.16
C ALA A 239 -0.12 -3.81 8.12
N VAL A 240 -0.48 -2.65 7.56
CA VAL A 240 -1.03 -1.50 8.26
C VAL A 240 -2.56 -1.52 8.07
N SER A 241 -3.30 -1.26 9.14
CA SER A 241 -4.76 -1.18 9.17
C SER A 241 -5.21 0.02 10.01
N ASP A 242 -6.51 0.33 9.98
CA ASP A 242 -7.11 1.35 10.85
C ASP A 242 -6.82 1.07 12.33
N VAL A 243 -7.05 -0.17 12.78
CA VAL A 243 -6.86 -0.57 14.18
C VAL A 243 -5.42 -0.44 14.67
N ASN A 244 -4.44 -0.84 13.85
CA ASN A 244 -3.04 -0.82 14.25
C ASN A 244 -2.31 0.48 13.90
N SER A 245 -3.06 1.46 13.45
CA SER A 245 -2.58 2.80 13.09
C SER A 245 -3.38 3.93 13.77
N GLU A 246 -4.13 3.69 14.85
CA GLU A 246 -4.93 4.68 15.59
C GLU A 246 -4.09 5.71 16.36
N SER A 247 -2.90 5.36 16.81
CA SER A 247 -1.99 6.25 17.53
C SER A 247 -0.56 6.19 16.99
N SER A 248 0.24 7.24 17.24
CA SER A 248 1.67 7.27 16.86
C SER A 248 2.45 6.11 17.44
N GLU A 249 2.12 5.69 18.67
CA GLU A 249 2.73 4.55 19.34
C GLU A 249 2.40 3.23 18.64
N GLN A 250 1.15 3.07 18.19
CA GLN A 250 0.76 1.89 17.41
C GLN A 250 1.49 1.86 16.06
N CYS A 251 1.58 2.99 15.36
CA CYS A 251 2.34 3.11 14.12
C CYS A 251 3.81 2.74 14.31
N GLU A 252 4.45 3.24 15.37
CA GLU A 252 5.83 2.90 15.72
C GLU A 252 5.97 1.41 16.05
N THR A 253 5.05 0.86 16.81
CA THR A 253 5.04 -0.57 17.15
C THR A 253 4.94 -1.45 15.92
N VAL A 254 4.06 -1.12 14.97
CA VAL A 254 3.92 -1.85 13.70
C VAL A 254 5.21 -1.74 12.89
N SER A 255 5.77 -0.55 12.76
CA SER A 255 7.03 -0.32 12.02
C SER A 255 8.17 -1.14 12.61
N ASN A 256 8.33 -1.13 13.93
CA ASN A 256 9.36 -1.92 14.61
C ASN A 256 9.19 -3.42 14.39
N LYS A 257 7.95 -3.93 14.38
CA LYS A 257 7.66 -5.35 14.11
C LYS A 257 7.96 -5.72 12.66
N LEU A 258 7.69 -4.85 11.70
CA LEU A 258 8.02 -5.07 10.29
C LEU A 258 9.55 -5.07 10.08
N TYR A 259 10.29 -4.11 10.63
CA TYR A 259 11.76 -4.12 10.61
C TYR A 259 12.38 -5.35 11.30
N LEU A 260 11.73 -5.87 12.34
CA LEU A 260 12.17 -7.14 12.95
C LEU A 260 11.88 -8.34 12.03
N ALA A 261 10.79 -8.31 11.26
CA ALA A 261 10.50 -9.36 10.29
C ALA A 261 11.51 -9.41 9.15
N GLU A 262 12.04 -8.27 8.70
CA GLU A 262 13.11 -8.19 7.70
C GLU A 262 14.35 -9.02 8.08
N LYS A 263 14.66 -9.11 9.39
CA LYS A 263 15.77 -9.92 9.91
C LYS A 263 15.55 -11.44 9.76
N LEU A 264 14.37 -11.86 9.35
CA LEU A 264 14.09 -13.26 9.01
C LEU A 264 14.47 -13.61 7.56
N LEU A 265 14.88 -12.64 6.76
CA LEU A 265 15.43 -12.91 5.44
C LEU A 265 16.70 -13.76 5.53
N ALA A 266 16.91 -14.61 4.57
CA ALA A 266 18.09 -15.43 4.46
C ALA A 266 19.34 -14.55 4.24
N LEU A 267 20.50 -15.05 4.65
CA LEU A 267 21.76 -14.33 4.46
C LEU A 267 22.07 -14.15 2.96
N GLY A 268 22.42 -12.94 2.58
CA GLY A 268 22.73 -12.59 1.19
C GLY A 268 21.75 -11.59 0.53
N GLY A 269 20.75 -11.13 1.30
CA GLY A 269 19.85 -10.06 0.87
C GLY A 269 18.82 -10.53 -0.17
N PHE A 270 17.67 -10.89 0.30
CA PHE A 270 16.51 -11.27 -0.52
C PHE A 270 15.47 -10.16 -0.55
N TYR A 271 14.27 -10.43 -0.99
CA TYR A 271 13.31 -9.43 -1.43
C TYR A 271 12.22 -9.15 -0.40
N ILE A 272 11.77 -7.91 -0.36
CA ILE A 272 10.61 -7.48 0.42
C ILE A 272 9.68 -6.69 -0.48
N ASP A 273 8.42 -7.10 -0.53
CA ASP A 273 7.35 -6.32 -1.14
C ASP A 273 6.42 -5.82 -0.04
N TYR A 274 6.28 -4.50 0.06
CA TYR A 274 5.26 -3.84 0.84
C TYR A 274 4.12 -3.45 -0.07
N VAL A 275 2.94 -3.99 0.17
CA VAL A 275 1.73 -3.69 -0.60
C VAL A 275 0.66 -3.18 0.35
N GLY A 276 0.07 -2.02 0.08
CA GLY A 276 -0.91 -1.49 1.02
C GLY A 276 -1.60 -0.21 0.61
N THR A 277 -2.31 0.34 1.58
CA THR A 277 -2.93 1.66 1.56
C THR A 277 -2.54 2.44 2.80
N ARG A 278 -2.55 3.78 2.70
CA ARG A 278 -2.21 4.67 3.81
C ARG A 278 -3.41 4.86 4.74
N TYR A 279 -3.14 4.86 6.05
CA TYR A 279 -4.14 5.11 7.08
C TYR A 279 -3.81 6.33 7.94
N ALA A 280 -2.53 6.60 8.13
CA ALA A 280 -2.05 7.73 8.90
C ALA A 280 -0.77 8.31 8.28
N ASP A 281 -0.50 9.59 8.53
CA ASP A 281 0.68 10.27 8.00
C ASP A 281 1.97 9.59 8.46
N GLU A 282 2.04 9.21 9.72
CA GLU A 282 3.18 8.54 10.37
C GLU A 282 3.06 7.01 10.41
N ASP A 283 2.21 6.39 9.57
CA ASP A 283 2.17 4.94 9.44
C ASP A 283 3.50 4.39 8.88
N HIS A 284 3.68 3.08 8.86
CA HIS A 284 4.92 2.47 8.39
C HIS A 284 5.31 2.95 6.98
N TYR A 285 4.35 3.04 6.08
CA TYR A 285 4.58 3.49 4.71
C TYR A 285 4.99 4.97 4.66
N GLY A 286 4.40 5.84 5.51
CA GLY A 286 4.79 7.25 5.64
C GLY A 286 6.23 7.40 6.10
N ARG A 287 6.63 6.65 7.10
CA ARG A 287 8.02 6.61 7.59
C ARG A 287 9.00 6.15 6.51
N MET A 288 8.62 5.15 5.72
CA MET A 288 9.43 4.70 4.58
C MET A 288 9.54 5.78 3.50
N LEU A 289 8.44 6.51 3.21
CA LEU A 289 8.47 7.62 2.25
C LEU A 289 9.41 8.75 2.70
N GLU A 290 9.36 9.13 3.98
CA GLU A 290 10.23 10.16 4.55
C GLU A 290 11.73 9.77 4.51
N GLN A 291 12.03 8.50 4.73
CA GLN A 291 13.41 7.99 4.75
C GLN A 291 13.99 7.74 3.35
N ASN A 292 13.14 7.60 2.35
CA ASN A 292 13.52 7.18 1.00
C ASN A 292 13.18 8.25 -0.04
N VAL A 293 13.73 9.44 0.14
CA VAL A 293 13.69 10.49 -0.88
C VAL A 293 14.63 10.09 -2.01
N GLY A 294 14.07 9.74 -3.17
CA GLY A 294 14.80 9.29 -4.35
C GLY A 294 14.49 10.09 -5.60
N ASP A 295 15.03 9.66 -6.72
CA ASP A 295 14.71 10.23 -8.02
C ASP A 295 13.26 9.88 -8.38
N ILE A 296 12.41 10.90 -8.52
CA ILE A 296 11.02 10.73 -8.91
C ILE A 296 10.96 10.61 -10.43
N VAL A 297 10.61 9.43 -10.90
CA VAL A 297 10.24 9.21 -12.30
C VAL A 297 8.73 9.36 -12.37
N ARG A 298 8.25 10.59 -12.60
CA ARG A 298 6.82 10.86 -12.79
C ARG A 298 6.41 10.57 -14.22
N THR A 299 5.30 9.88 -14.38
CA THR A 299 4.57 9.88 -15.64
C THR A 299 3.39 10.83 -15.48
N GLU A 300 3.52 12.06 -16.00
CA GLU A 300 2.44 13.05 -15.94
C GLU A 300 1.21 12.55 -16.68
N GLY A 301 0.04 12.82 -16.12
CA GLY A 301 -1.24 12.56 -16.78
C GLY A 301 -1.85 11.18 -16.54
N VAL A 302 -1.25 10.28 -15.75
CA VAL A 302 -1.77 8.92 -15.54
C VAL A 302 -2.16 8.59 -14.09
N GLY A 303 -2.04 9.52 -13.15
CA GLY A 303 -2.49 9.34 -11.76
C GLY A 303 -1.60 8.46 -10.89
N TRP A 304 -0.40 8.11 -11.33
CA TRP A 304 0.58 7.36 -10.55
C TRP A 304 1.97 7.99 -10.60
N GLU A 305 2.81 7.62 -9.63
CA GLU A 305 4.15 8.13 -9.43
C GLU A 305 5.09 6.98 -9.07
N LEU A 306 6.22 6.87 -9.77
CA LEU A 306 7.29 5.93 -9.48
C LEU A 306 8.50 6.69 -8.94
N THR A 307 8.98 6.30 -7.77
CA THR A 307 10.22 6.79 -7.17
C THR A 307 11.22 5.64 -7.10
N GLN A 308 12.44 5.87 -7.59
CA GLN A 308 13.54 4.94 -7.53
C GLN A 308 14.66 5.53 -6.68
N ASN A 309 15.01 4.86 -5.60
CA ASN A 309 16.13 5.27 -4.75
C ASN A 309 17.28 4.28 -4.87
N LYS A 310 18.24 4.60 -5.72
CA LYS A 310 19.44 3.77 -5.96
C LYS A 310 20.34 3.63 -4.72
N THR A 311 20.30 4.62 -3.82
CA THR A 311 21.13 4.61 -2.61
C THR A 311 20.61 3.64 -1.57
N THR A 312 19.29 3.63 -1.34
CA THR A 312 18.66 2.70 -0.37
C THR A 312 18.24 1.37 -1.00
N GLY A 313 18.19 1.30 -2.33
CA GLY A 313 17.74 0.10 -3.05
C GLY A 313 16.24 -0.14 -2.89
N ILE A 314 15.42 0.92 -2.80
CA ILE A 314 13.96 0.85 -2.65
C ILE A 314 13.29 1.52 -3.84
N ASP A 315 12.38 0.80 -4.49
CA ASP A 315 11.48 1.35 -5.50
C ASP A 315 10.08 1.51 -4.90
N ILE A 316 9.43 2.64 -5.20
CA ILE A 316 8.12 2.99 -4.66
C ILE A 316 7.18 3.39 -5.80
N LEU A 317 6.06 2.68 -5.92
CA LEU A 317 4.99 3.01 -6.86
C LEU A 317 3.75 3.45 -6.07
N ILE A 318 3.31 4.69 -6.31
CA ILE A 318 2.12 5.27 -5.68
C ILE A 318 1.06 5.58 -6.73
N GLY A 319 -0.14 5.03 -6.58
CA GLY A 319 -1.31 5.36 -7.38
C GLY A 319 -2.34 6.13 -6.57
N ARG A 320 -2.99 7.12 -7.19
CA ARG A 320 -4.07 7.93 -6.60
C ARG A 320 -5.35 7.75 -7.41
N ALA A 321 -6.46 7.44 -6.74
CA ALA A 321 -7.73 7.19 -7.42
C ALA A 321 -8.15 8.37 -8.31
N ILE A 322 -7.92 9.59 -7.82
CA ILE A 322 -8.24 10.83 -8.53
C ILE A 322 -7.18 11.90 -8.26
N THR A 323 -6.80 12.64 -9.30
CA THR A 323 -5.86 13.76 -9.21
C THR A 323 -6.37 14.92 -10.06
N ILE A 324 -6.23 16.16 -9.59
CA ILE A 324 -6.56 17.34 -10.41
C ILE A 324 -5.41 17.61 -11.37
N LYS A 325 -5.73 17.86 -12.63
CA LYS A 325 -4.72 18.18 -13.66
C LYS A 325 -3.96 19.45 -13.29
N PRO A 326 -2.63 19.50 -13.43
CA PRO A 326 -1.80 20.65 -13.02
C PRO A 326 -2.26 21.99 -13.64
N GLU A 327 -2.66 21.97 -14.90
CA GLU A 327 -3.16 23.17 -15.61
C GLU A 327 -4.50 23.67 -15.02
N VAL A 328 -5.33 22.74 -14.50
CA VAL A 328 -6.60 23.09 -13.85
C VAL A 328 -6.36 23.67 -12.46
N VAL A 329 -5.38 23.13 -11.70
CA VAL A 329 -4.95 23.70 -10.43
C VAL A 329 -4.53 25.15 -10.62
N GLN A 330 -3.61 25.42 -11.57
CA GLN A 330 -3.11 26.78 -11.85
C GLN A 330 -4.25 27.72 -12.29
N LYS A 331 -5.22 27.21 -13.07
CA LYS A 331 -6.38 28.01 -13.50
C LYS A 331 -7.26 28.41 -12.33
N LEU A 332 -7.63 27.45 -11.47
CA LEU A 332 -8.46 27.70 -10.29
C LEU A 332 -7.79 28.68 -9.32
N GLU A 333 -6.48 28.55 -9.08
CA GLU A 333 -5.71 29.46 -8.25
C GLU A 333 -5.71 30.90 -8.81
N ARG A 334 -5.51 31.08 -10.13
CA ARG A 334 -5.56 32.40 -10.77
C ARG A 334 -6.94 33.04 -10.70
N GLU A 335 -7.99 32.21 -10.75
CA GLU A 335 -9.38 32.66 -10.63
C GLU A 335 -9.82 32.90 -9.17
N GLY A 336 -8.97 32.63 -8.18
CA GLY A 336 -9.28 32.71 -6.75
C GLY A 336 -10.35 31.71 -6.30
N ARG A 337 -10.51 30.60 -7.04
CA ARG A 337 -11.48 29.53 -6.76
C ARG A 337 -10.83 28.44 -5.92
N PRO A 338 -11.59 27.72 -5.08
CA PRO A 338 -11.08 26.60 -4.31
C PRO A 338 -10.53 25.50 -5.23
N VAL A 339 -9.33 24.98 -4.91
CA VAL A 339 -8.74 23.84 -5.62
C VAL A 339 -9.32 22.55 -5.04
N THR A 340 -10.46 22.12 -5.59
CA THR A 340 -11.16 20.91 -5.18
C THR A 340 -11.54 20.06 -6.40
N TYR A 341 -11.74 18.75 -6.22
CA TYR A 341 -12.18 17.87 -7.31
C TYR A 341 -13.53 18.30 -7.89
N LYS A 342 -14.42 18.82 -7.03
CA LYS A 342 -15.74 19.32 -7.45
C LYS A 342 -15.61 20.53 -8.39
N GLU A 343 -14.75 21.49 -8.05
CA GLU A 343 -14.50 22.68 -8.86
C GLU A 343 -13.75 22.34 -10.17
N ALA A 344 -12.86 21.36 -10.15
CA ALA A 344 -12.15 20.87 -11.32
C ALA A 344 -13.10 20.13 -12.29
N GLY A 345 -14.07 19.41 -11.77
CA GLY A 345 -15.01 18.60 -12.57
C GLY A 345 -14.34 17.36 -13.19
N PRO A 346 -15.13 16.49 -13.86
CA PRO A 346 -14.62 15.26 -14.44
C PRO A 346 -13.54 15.49 -15.53
N GLU A 347 -13.68 16.53 -16.34
CA GLU A 347 -12.73 16.89 -17.40
C GLU A 347 -11.41 17.44 -16.84
N GLY A 348 -11.46 18.04 -15.66
CA GLY A 348 -10.29 18.62 -14.97
C GLY A 348 -9.55 17.64 -14.09
N CYS A 349 -10.03 16.40 -13.96
CA CYS A 349 -9.41 15.37 -13.15
C CYS A 349 -8.84 14.22 -14.00
N ILE A 350 -7.85 13.54 -13.43
CA ILE A 350 -7.28 12.29 -13.92
C ILE A 350 -7.81 11.19 -13.00
N LEU A 351 -8.38 10.14 -13.58
CA LEU A 351 -8.83 8.94 -12.87
C LEU A 351 -7.85 7.80 -13.14
N LEU A 352 -7.28 7.22 -12.11
CA LEU A 352 -6.34 6.11 -12.25
C LEU A 352 -7.04 4.83 -12.73
N LEU A 353 -8.24 4.55 -12.23
CA LEU A 353 -8.99 3.32 -12.48
C LEU A 353 -10.45 3.65 -12.86
N PRO A 354 -10.70 4.28 -14.02
CA PRO A 354 -12.03 4.83 -14.35
C PRO A 354 -13.15 3.78 -14.44
N ARG A 355 -12.84 2.52 -14.77
CA ARG A 355 -13.80 1.41 -14.76
C ARG A 355 -14.19 0.96 -13.36
N VAL A 356 -13.25 1.05 -12.39
CA VAL A 356 -13.45 0.62 -10.99
C VAL A 356 -13.93 1.78 -10.13
N MET A 357 -13.35 2.97 -10.35
CA MET A 357 -13.55 4.19 -9.56
C MET A 357 -13.87 5.37 -10.48
N PRO A 358 -15.05 5.41 -11.14
CA PRO A 358 -15.44 6.55 -11.97
C PRO A 358 -15.61 7.83 -11.14
N PHE A 359 -15.51 8.99 -11.75
CA PHE A 359 -15.56 10.31 -11.08
C PHE A 359 -16.73 10.45 -10.10
N LYS A 360 -17.94 10.08 -10.53
CA LYS A 360 -19.12 10.13 -9.67
C LYS A 360 -18.95 9.32 -8.40
N TRP A 361 -18.44 8.10 -8.52
CA TRP A 361 -18.17 7.22 -7.38
C TRP A 361 -17.11 7.83 -6.43
N CYS A 362 -16.03 8.41 -6.98
CA CYS A 362 -15.02 9.10 -6.18
C CYS A 362 -15.62 10.26 -5.37
N MET A 363 -16.51 11.04 -5.98
CA MET A 363 -17.16 12.15 -5.28
C MET A 363 -18.13 11.69 -4.20
N GLU A 364 -18.85 10.59 -4.42
CA GLU A 364 -19.73 9.99 -3.42
C GLU A 364 -18.95 9.39 -2.25
N ASP A 365 -17.82 8.72 -2.51
CA ASP A 365 -16.96 8.12 -1.47
C ASP A 365 -16.25 9.22 -0.64
N LEU A 366 -15.74 10.26 -1.32
CA LEU A 366 -15.17 11.46 -0.68
C LEU A 366 -16.18 12.17 0.25
N ALA A 367 -17.43 12.31 -0.20
CA ALA A 367 -18.47 12.97 0.58
C ALA A 367 -18.90 12.18 1.83
N LYS A 368 -18.72 10.87 1.84
CA LYS A 368 -19.01 10.01 3.00
C LYS A 368 -17.95 10.13 4.08
N ASP A 369 -16.67 10.06 3.69
CA ASP A 369 -15.53 10.14 4.61
C ASP A 369 -14.28 10.65 3.86
N GLU A 370 -14.10 11.96 3.87
CA GLU A 370 -12.96 12.62 3.23
C GLU A 370 -11.60 12.11 3.76
N LYS A 371 -11.49 11.86 5.07
CA LYS A 371 -10.26 11.40 5.69
C LYS A 371 -9.86 10.01 5.19
N SER A 372 -10.81 9.09 5.18
CA SER A 372 -10.59 7.72 4.67
C SER A 372 -10.32 7.74 3.17
N PHE A 373 -11.04 8.58 2.40
CA PHE A 373 -10.83 8.72 0.96
C PHE A 373 -9.41 9.20 0.64
N GLU A 374 -8.98 10.31 1.24
CA GLU A 374 -7.64 10.85 0.99
C GLU A 374 -6.53 9.87 1.41
N GLY A 375 -6.68 9.20 2.53
CA GLY A 375 -5.73 8.18 2.98
C GLY A 375 -5.71 6.95 2.07
N GLN A 376 -6.86 6.28 1.95
CA GLN A 376 -6.92 4.93 1.37
C GLN A 376 -7.11 4.90 -0.15
N ARG A 377 -7.66 5.97 -0.77
CA ARG A 377 -7.81 6.06 -2.23
C ARG A 377 -6.70 6.89 -2.87
N ASN A 378 -6.32 7.99 -2.23
CA ASN A 378 -5.31 8.91 -2.77
C ASN A 378 -3.93 8.79 -2.14
N GLN A 379 -3.73 7.87 -1.18
CA GLN A 379 -2.47 7.63 -0.47
C GLN A 379 -1.93 8.89 0.23
N ASN A 380 -2.82 9.82 0.58
CA ASN A 380 -2.53 11.11 1.19
C ASN A 380 -3.29 11.27 2.51
N PRO A 381 -2.96 10.48 3.54
CA PRO A 381 -3.60 10.63 4.84
C PRO A 381 -3.26 12.01 5.38
N ARG A 382 -4.27 12.71 5.88
CA ARG A 382 -4.03 13.97 6.60
C ARG A 382 -3.28 13.65 7.90
N PRO A 383 -2.35 14.53 8.32
CA PRO A 383 -1.73 14.40 9.63
C PRO A 383 -2.81 14.17 10.69
N ARG A 384 -2.52 13.30 11.65
CA ARG A 384 -3.43 13.00 12.77
C ARG A 384 -3.71 14.14 13.70
N SER A 385 -3.15 15.27 13.40
CA SER A 385 -3.57 16.42 14.13
C SER A 385 -5.10 16.50 14.06
N HIS A 386 -5.75 16.15 15.16
CA HIS A 386 -6.87 16.91 15.65
C HIS A 386 -6.39 18.37 15.79
N ILE A 387 -5.62 18.84 14.81
CA ILE A 387 -5.22 20.20 14.70
C ILE A 387 -6.50 20.91 14.28
N THR A 388 -7.16 21.41 15.26
CA THR A 388 -8.14 22.47 15.12
C THR A 388 -7.54 23.66 14.34
N PHE A 389 -6.24 23.58 14.01
CA PHE A 389 -5.46 24.64 13.40
C PHE A 389 -4.77 24.16 12.13
N ASP A 390 -5.13 24.73 10.99
CA ASP A 390 -4.43 24.57 9.72
C ASP A 390 -2.97 25.03 9.87
N LYS A 391 -2.00 24.20 9.44
CA LYS A 391 -0.57 24.53 9.49
C LYS A 391 -0.26 25.84 8.76
N THR A 392 -0.93 26.09 7.64
CA THR A 392 -0.81 27.34 6.87
C THR A 392 -1.34 28.52 7.68
N LEU A 393 -2.43 28.31 8.41
CA LEU A 393 -3.00 29.30 9.29
C LEU A 393 -2.09 29.57 10.49
N LEU A 394 -1.54 28.51 11.13
CA LEU A 394 -0.56 28.66 12.21
C LEU A 394 0.68 29.44 11.77
N LEU A 395 1.22 29.15 10.58
CA LEU A 395 2.36 29.90 10.04
C LEU A 395 2.03 31.36 9.80
N LYS A 396 0.80 31.67 9.33
CA LYS A 396 0.33 33.05 9.17
C LYS A 396 0.11 33.78 10.51
N CYS A 397 -0.22 33.05 11.58
CA CYS A 397 -0.40 33.58 12.92
C CYS A 397 0.90 33.65 13.72
N THR A 398 2.02 33.17 13.19
CA THR A 398 3.33 33.25 13.85
C THR A 398 3.86 34.67 13.74
N VAL A 399 4.14 35.28 14.87
CA VAL A 399 4.76 36.62 14.95
C VAL A 399 6.18 36.53 15.52
N PRO A 400 7.15 37.30 14.99
CA PRO A 400 8.48 37.38 15.58
C PRO A 400 8.41 37.81 17.04
N TYR A 401 9.28 37.29 17.89
CA TYR A 401 9.32 37.60 19.32
C TYR A 401 9.39 39.13 19.59
N GLN A 402 10.11 39.88 18.75
CA GLN A 402 10.24 41.35 18.85
C GLN A 402 8.93 42.10 18.57
N GLN A 403 7.96 41.44 17.93
CA GLN A 403 6.65 42.02 17.62
C GLN A 403 5.58 41.64 18.63
N MET A 404 5.91 40.79 19.60
CA MET A 404 4.99 40.48 20.70
C MET A 404 4.78 41.68 21.59
N PRO A 405 3.56 41.85 22.16
CA PRO A 405 3.32 42.89 23.18
C PRO A 405 4.29 42.76 24.35
N GLN A 406 4.77 43.90 24.85
CA GLN A 406 5.71 43.93 26.00
C GLN A 406 5.01 43.69 27.35
N TYR A 407 3.70 43.87 27.39
CA TYR A 407 2.89 43.72 28.59
C TYR A 407 1.62 42.92 28.32
N GLY A 408 1.32 42.02 29.22
CA GLY A 408 0.14 41.18 29.18
C GLY A 408 0.05 40.27 30.41
N ALA A 409 -1.12 39.72 30.67
CA ALA A 409 -1.31 38.71 31.70
C ALA A 409 -0.79 37.36 31.22
N VAL A 410 0.06 36.69 31.97
CA VAL A 410 0.61 35.39 31.59
C VAL A 410 -0.11 34.28 32.33
N THR A 411 -0.55 33.27 31.63
CA THR A 411 -1.07 31.98 32.18
C THR A 411 -0.20 30.82 31.73
N GLN A 412 -0.15 29.79 32.55
CA GLN A 412 0.51 28.55 32.24
C GLN A 412 -0.52 27.41 32.34
N VAL A 413 -0.59 26.57 31.33
CA VAL A 413 -1.53 25.43 31.30
C VAL A 413 -0.74 24.15 31.08
N TRP A 414 -1.07 23.12 31.80
CA TRP A 414 -0.44 21.81 31.72
C TRP A 414 -1.46 20.72 31.54
N ASP A 415 -1.18 19.84 30.59
CA ASP A 415 -1.80 18.53 30.40
C ASP A 415 -0.80 17.46 30.87
N PHE A 416 -1.15 16.72 31.92
CA PHE A 416 -0.29 15.73 32.54
C PHE A 416 -0.68 14.31 32.10
N ALA A 417 0.23 13.61 31.45
CA ALA A 417 0.07 12.20 31.17
C ALA A 417 0.55 11.32 32.33
N PHE A 418 -0.38 10.86 33.15
CA PHE A 418 -0.09 9.91 34.24
C PHE A 418 -0.24 8.45 33.78
N SER A 419 0.78 7.86 33.18
CA SER A 419 0.76 6.45 32.85
C SER A 419 1.94 5.68 33.45
N LYS A 420 1.62 4.60 34.20
CA LYS A 420 2.62 3.68 34.75
C LYS A 420 3.21 2.72 33.72
N LYS A 421 2.75 2.70 32.47
CA LYS A 421 3.24 1.77 31.43
C LYS A 421 4.26 2.46 30.53
N LYS A 422 5.40 1.79 30.28
CA LYS A 422 6.40 2.25 29.31
C LYS A 422 5.77 2.48 27.94
N GLY A 423 5.96 3.66 27.36
CA GLY A 423 5.61 3.96 25.96
C GLY A 423 4.37 4.84 25.79
N ARG A 424 3.99 5.72 26.74
CA ARG A 424 2.75 6.48 26.69
C ARG A 424 2.91 7.98 26.77
N ASP A 425 1.79 8.64 26.59
CA ASP A 425 1.52 10.04 26.33
C ASP A 425 2.56 11.04 26.88
N TYR A 426 2.70 12.12 26.16
CA TYR A 426 3.55 13.23 26.55
C TYR A 426 2.78 14.14 27.51
N SER A 427 3.42 14.59 28.58
CA SER A 427 2.93 15.77 29.29
C SER A 427 3.32 17.02 28.51
N CYS A 428 2.41 17.95 28.41
CA CYS A 428 2.60 19.19 27.66
C CYS A 428 2.29 20.40 28.54
N GLY A 429 3.19 21.38 28.57
CA GLY A 429 2.99 22.67 29.22
C GLY A 429 3.06 23.81 28.23
N CYS A 430 2.19 24.80 28.37
CA CYS A 430 2.12 25.95 27.50
C CYS A 430 2.09 27.24 28.33
N SER A 431 2.96 28.21 28.01
CA SER A 431 2.91 29.55 28.54
C SER A 431 2.24 30.48 27.51
N ILE A 432 1.18 31.16 27.92
CA ILE A 432 0.39 32.06 27.06
C ILE A 432 0.34 33.44 27.67
N MET A 433 0.73 34.45 26.92
CA MET A 433 0.56 35.87 27.29
C MET A 433 -0.71 36.41 26.65
N TRP A 434 -1.59 36.97 27.42
CA TRP A 434 -2.84 37.60 27.01
C TRP A 434 -2.68 39.10 26.93
N ALA A 435 -2.92 39.70 25.78
CA ALA A 435 -2.86 41.13 25.56
C ALA A 435 -4.12 41.63 24.84
N GLU A 436 -4.50 42.90 25.12
CA GLU A 436 -5.56 43.57 24.39
C GLU A 436 -5.00 44.19 23.11
N GLU A 437 -5.63 43.94 21.99
CA GLU A 437 -5.28 44.52 20.70
C GLU A 437 -6.50 45.18 20.03
N ASP A 438 -6.23 46.04 19.07
CA ASP A 438 -7.30 46.60 18.24
C ASP A 438 -7.85 45.51 17.29
N GLU A 439 -9.16 45.39 17.22
CA GLU A 439 -9.82 44.54 16.25
C GLU A 439 -9.77 45.15 14.85
N TYR A 440 -9.45 44.32 13.84
CA TYR A 440 -9.41 44.72 12.44
C TYR A 440 -10.40 43.91 11.62
N THR A 441 -11.06 44.57 10.67
CA THR A 441 -11.81 43.90 9.60
C THR A 441 -11.15 44.14 8.25
N VAL A 442 -11.35 43.25 7.29
CA VAL A 442 -10.85 43.41 5.93
C VAL A 442 -12.02 43.88 5.05
N VAL A 443 -11.88 45.09 4.48
CA VAL A 443 -12.84 45.66 3.56
C VAL A 443 -12.08 46.06 2.30
N ASN A 444 -12.40 45.46 1.16
CA ASN A 444 -11.72 45.68 -0.14
C ASN A 444 -10.18 45.50 -0.05
N ASP A 445 -9.74 44.39 0.56
CA ASP A 445 -8.34 44.02 0.79
C ASP A 445 -7.55 44.96 1.69
N GLU A 446 -8.17 45.98 2.29
CA GLU A 446 -7.57 46.86 3.27
C GLU A 446 -7.98 46.50 4.70
N ARG A 447 -7.00 46.44 5.62
CA ARG A 447 -7.24 46.30 7.06
C ARG A 447 -7.75 47.62 7.65
N LYS A 448 -8.98 47.61 8.18
CA LYS A 448 -9.58 48.76 8.87
C LYS A 448 -9.86 48.41 10.32
N LYS A 449 -9.50 49.31 11.25
CA LYS A 449 -9.86 49.17 12.67
C LYS A 449 -11.36 49.25 12.84
N THR A 450 -11.94 48.30 13.59
CA THR A 450 -13.37 48.27 13.92
C THR A 450 -13.71 49.27 15.05
N GLY A 451 -12.72 49.70 15.82
CA GLY A 451 -12.89 50.47 17.04
C GLY A 451 -13.08 49.62 18.31
N ASN A 452 -13.18 48.34 18.17
CA ASN A 452 -13.27 47.40 19.30
C ASN A 452 -11.87 46.94 19.73
N LYS A 453 -11.80 46.38 20.96
CA LYS A 453 -10.63 45.69 21.47
C LYS A 453 -10.92 44.17 21.53
N ILE A 454 -9.92 43.38 21.21
CA ILE A 454 -9.97 41.92 21.35
C ILE A 454 -8.83 41.46 22.25
N THR A 455 -9.05 40.40 23.00
CA THR A 455 -8.00 39.74 23.80
C THR A 455 -7.33 38.66 22.92
N VAL A 456 -6.04 38.81 22.70
CA VAL A 456 -5.23 37.89 21.90
C VAL A 456 -4.29 37.13 22.83
N GLY A 457 -4.27 35.77 22.66
CA GLY A 457 -3.35 34.92 23.38
C GLY A 457 -2.09 34.62 22.54
N TYR A 458 -0.94 35.01 23.04
CA TYR A 458 0.36 34.75 22.44
C TYR A 458 1.03 33.56 23.11
N VAL A 459 1.15 32.45 22.39
CA VAL A 459 1.90 31.28 22.86
C VAL A 459 3.38 31.62 22.88
N GLN A 460 3.96 31.70 24.07
CA GLN A 460 5.35 32.07 24.31
C GLN A 460 6.28 30.86 24.20
N GLU A 461 5.89 29.78 24.82
CA GLU A 461 6.66 28.52 24.81
C GLU A 461 5.75 27.31 25.03
N ILE A 462 6.08 26.20 24.38
CA ILE A 462 5.48 24.92 24.62
C ILE A 462 6.58 23.96 25.04
N VAL A 463 6.39 23.31 26.20
CA VAL A 463 7.27 22.27 26.73
C VAL A 463 6.53 20.94 26.61
N ARG A 464 7.13 19.98 25.93
CA ARG A 464 6.54 18.65 25.72
C ARG A 464 7.60 17.58 25.88
N ASP A 465 7.40 16.67 26.86
CA ASP A 465 8.30 15.54 27.06
C ASP A 465 7.60 14.40 27.82
N ARG A 466 8.24 13.25 27.88
CA ARG A 466 7.87 12.13 28.74
C ARG A 466 8.52 12.27 30.10
N PHE A 467 7.89 13.00 30.96
CA PHE A 467 8.41 13.30 32.29
C PHE A 467 8.14 12.17 33.30
N ASN A 468 9.07 11.96 34.24
CA ASN A 468 8.72 11.39 35.54
C ASN A 468 8.22 12.49 36.48
N HIS A 469 7.68 12.15 37.66
CA HIS A 469 7.09 13.15 38.54
C HIS A 469 8.08 14.26 38.99
N ILE A 470 9.37 13.91 39.14
CA ILE A 470 10.38 14.89 39.57
C ILE A 470 10.72 15.83 38.40
N THR A 471 10.97 15.28 37.22
CA THR A 471 11.29 16.09 36.04
C THR A 471 10.10 16.90 35.55
N LEU A 472 8.86 16.40 35.71
CA LEU A 472 7.64 17.14 35.42
C LEU A 472 7.49 18.34 36.35
N ALA A 473 7.61 18.12 37.70
CA ALA A 473 7.56 19.20 38.65
C ALA A 473 8.63 20.27 38.37
N GLN A 474 9.85 19.85 38.02
CA GLN A 474 10.91 20.79 37.67
C GLN A 474 10.58 21.55 36.38
N ALA A 475 10.00 20.94 35.39
CA ALA A 475 9.57 21.60 34.12
C ALA A 475 8.50 22.65 34.39
N VAL A 476 7.50 22.32 35.24
CA VAL A 476 6.46 23.31 35.67
C VAL A 476 7.08 24.51 36.35
N VAL A 477 7.98 24.27 37.30
CA VAL A 477 8.68 25.35 38.04
C VAL A 477 9.55 26.20 37.09
N ASN A 478 10.36 25.55 36.25
CA ASN A 478 11.24 26.26 35.31
C ASN A 478 10.45 27.19 34.37
N LEU A 479 9.33 26.67 33.83
CA LEU A 479 8.48 27.46 32.93
C LEU A 479 7.80 28.62 33.70
N ALA A 480 7.36 28.37 34.93
CA ALA A 480 6.80 29.42 35.80
C ALA A 480 7.80 30.49 36.22
N GLU A 481 9.02 30.10 36.57
CA GLU A 481 10.11 31.08 36.89
C GLU A 481 10.47 31.95 35.70
N LYS A 482 10.46 31.35 34.48
CA LYS A 482 10.80 32.07 33.24
C LYS A 482 9.76 33.11 32.86
N TYR A 483 8.49 32.78 32.92
CA TYR A 483 7.40 33.60 32.40
C TYR A 483 6.53 34.24 33.48
N ARG A 484 6.68 33.88 34.75
CA ARG A 484 6.00 34.44 35.94
C ARG A 484 4.47 34.52 35.76
N PRO A 485 3.80 33.41 35.44
CA PRO A 485 2.36 33.39 35.26
C PRO A 485 1.62 33.78 36.54
N PHE A 486 0.52 34.48 36.42
CA PHE A 486 -0.35 34.74 37.56
C PHE A 486 -1.25 33.56 37.91
N VAL A 487 -1.46 32.63 36.97
CA VAL A 487 -2.19 31.39 37.18
C VAL A 487 -1.46 30.24 36.46
N VAL A 488 -1.36 29.12 37.17
CA VAL A 488 -0.93 27.82 36.60
C VAL A 488 -2.12 26.87 36.67
N GLY A 489 -2.66 26.52 35.52
CA GLY A 489 -3.73 25.55 35.38
C GLY A 489 -3.16 24.15 35.07
N VAL A 490 -3.75 23.14 35.68
CA VAL A 490 -3.44 21.75 35.40
C VAL A 490 -4.74 21.05 35.04
N GLU A 491 -4.75 20.29 33.96
CA GLU A 491 -5.89 19.47 33.59
C GLU A 491 -6.12 18.41 34.67
N ASP A 492 -7.33 18.39 35.25
CA ASP A 492 -7.74 17.36 36.19
C ASP A 492 -8.14 16.09 35.40
N VAL A 493 -7.19 15.18 35.26
CA VAL A 493 -7.46 13.87 34.68
C VAL A 493 -8.14 13.05 35.78
N GLY A 494 -9.44 13.30 35.96
CA GLY A 494 -10.26 12.57 36.92
C GLY A 494 -10.20 11.07 36.68
N GLY A 495 -9.57 10.34 37.61
CA GLY A 495 -9.52 8.91 37.63
C GLY A 495 -9.63 8.39 39.04
#